data_68b006f8ab622a97c2235932382512e5
#
_entry.id   68b006f8ab622a97c2235932382512e5
#
_cell.length_a   1.000
_cell.length_b   1.000
_cell.length_c   1.000
_cell.angle_alpha   90.00
_cell.angle_beta   90.00
_cell.angle_gamma   90.00
#
_symmetry.space_group_name_H-M   'P 1'
#
loop_
_entity.id
_entity.type
_entity.pdbx_description
1 polymer ?
#
loop_
_entity_poly.entity_id
_entity_poly.type
_entity_poly.pdbx_seq_one_letter_code
_entity_poly.pdbx_strand_id
1 'polypeptide(L)'
;MKDIRLGIVGLGRLGYIHANNILNNIKGAKLVAACSLNNDELKKIKNQNNNVDCYENYNKMIDQAQLDAVIIVSSSNQHYNHSKIALNKGLHVFCEKPLGINLQECLHIKKIVDLKKNLIFMLGFMRRY
;
A
#
# COMPACT_ATOMS: atom_id res chain seq x y z
N MET A 1 0.19 -17.56 14.73
CA MET A 1 0.33 -16.10 14.52
C MET A 1 -0.71 -15.68 13.50
N LYS A 2 -1.40 -14.58 13.72
CA LYS A 2 -2.42 -14.08 12.78
C LYS A 2 -1.72 -13.40 11.60
N ASP A 3 -2.15 -13.70 10.36
CA ASP A 3 -1.61 -13.04 9.17
C ASP A 3 -1.89 -11.53 9.18
N ILE A 4 -0.91 -10.75 8.74
CA ILE A 4 -1.05 -9.31 8.51
C ILE A 4 -1.91 -9.08 7.27
N ARG A 5 -2.98 -8.32 7.41
CA ARG A 5 -3.93 -8.01 6.34
C ARG A 5 -3.43 -6.81 5.54
N LEU A 6 -3.03 -7.05 4.31
CA LEU A 6 -2.45 -6.04 3.42
C LEU A 6 -3.44 -5.57 2.36
N GLY A 7 -3.46 -4.24 2.17
CA GLY A 7 -4.00 -3.62 0.97
C GLY A 7 -2.86 -3.15 0.06
N ILE A 8 -3.10 -3.11 -1.25
CA ILE A 8 -2.17 -2.53 -2.21
C ILE A 8 -2.86 -1.49 -3.08
N VAL A 9 -2.20 -0.36 -3.33
CA VAL A 9 -2.64 0.66 -4.27
C VAL A 9 -1.61 0.87 -5.37
N GLY A 10 -2.08 0.81 -6.61
CA GLY A 10 -1.24 0.81 -7.81
C GLY A 10 -0.85 -0.60 -8.22
N LEU A 11 -1.38 -1.05 -9.35
CA LEU A 11 -1.19 -2.41 -9.90
C LEU A 11 -0.52 -2.40 -11.27
N GLY A 12 0.24 -1.33 -11.57
CA GLY A 12 1.12 -1.31 -12.70
C GLY A 12 2.19 -2.42 -12.59
N ARG A 13 3.20 -2.39 -13.41
CA ARG A 13 4.22 -3.44 -13.46
C ARG A 13 4.79 -3.81 -12.08
N LEU A 14 5.24 -2.81 -11.30
CA LEU A 14 5.87 -3.06 -10.00
C LEU A 14 4.83 -3.47 -8.94
N GLY A 15 3.66 -2.81 -8.93
CA GLY A 15 2.58 -3.16 -8.01
C GLY A 15 2.08 -4.59 -8.22
N TYR A 16 2.01 -5.04 -9.45
CA TYR A 16 1.66 -6.43 -9.76
C TYR A 16 2.70 -7.42 -9.23
N ILE A 17 4.00 -7.09 -9.32
CA ILE A 17 5.07 -7.92 -8.74
C ILE A 17 4.92 -8.02 -7.22
N HIS A 18 4.69 -6.89 -6.52
CA HIS A 18 4.43 -6.89 -5.08
C HIS A 18 3.20 -7.73 -4.72
N ALA A 19 2.07 -7.51 -5.41
CA ALA A 19 0.85 -8.28 -5.18
C ALA A 19 1.06 -9.78 -5.36
N ASN A 20 1.72 -10.18 -6.44
CA ASN A 20 2.02 -11.57 -6.72
C ASN A 20 2.93 -12.22 -5.67
N ASN A 21 3.93 -11.49 -5.19
CA ASN A 21 4.79 -11.97 -4.10
C ASN A 21 4.01 -12.17 -2.80
N ILE A 22 3.12 -11.24 -2.45
CA ILE A 22 2.28 -11.39 -1.24
C ILE A 22 1.35 -12.60 -1.37
N LEU A 23 0.76 -12.79 -2.55
CA LEU A 23 -0.17 -13.89 -2.79
C LEU A 23 0.49 -15.27 -2.72
N ASN A 24 1.76 -15.38 -3.16
CA ASN A 24 2.38 -16.69 -3.40
C ASN A 24 3.63 -16.99 -2.57
N ASN A 25 4.35 -15.97 -2.09
CA ASN A 25 5.70 -16.16 -1.57
C ASN A 25 5.91 -15.68 -0.14
N ILE A 26 5.05 -14.79 0.39
CA ILE A 26 5.25 -14.18 1.70
C ILE A 26 4.36 -14.87 2.73
N LYS A 27 4.98 -15.56 3.68
CA LYS A 27 4.29 -16.17 4.82
C LYS A 27 3.98 -15.12 5.89
N GLY A 28 2.82 -15.23 6.55
CA GLY A 28 2.40 -14.32 7.61
C GLY A 28 1.79 -13.01 7.11
N ALA A 29 1.62 -12.87 5.79
CA ALA A 29 0.93 -11.75 5.16
C ALA A 29 -0.16 -12.25 4.20
N LYS A 30 -1.27 -11.53 4.14
CA LYS A 30 -2.40 -11.85 3.27
C LYS A 30 -2.85 -10.61 2.52
N LEU A 31 -2.82 -10.65 1.20
CA LEU A 31 -3.43 -9.62 0.37
C LEU A 31 -4.95 -9.75 0.45
N VAL A 32 -5.62 -8.76 1.04
CA VAL A 32 -7.07 -8.77 1.23
C VAL A 32 -7.77 -7.72 0.37
N ALA A 33 -7.07 -6.68 -0.06
CA ALA A 33 -7.62 -5.63 -0.90
C ALA A 33 -6.61 -5.11 -1.92
N ALA A 34 -7.10 -4.70 -3.08
CA ALA A 34 -6.30 -4.10 -4.13
C ALA A 34 -7.04 -2.91 -4.76
N CYS A 35 -6.31 -1.84 -5.05
CA CYS A 35 -6.86 -0.62 -5.65
C CYS A 35 -6.08 -0.24 -6.90
N SER A 36 -6.81 -0.02 -7.99
CA SER A 36 -6.29 0.53 -9.25
C SER A 36 -7.38 1.30 -9.98
N LEU A 37 -7.00 2.32 -10.73
CA LEU A 37 -7.89 3.00 -11.68
C LEU A 37 -8.11 2.20 -12.97
N ASN A 38 -7.32 1.15 -13.19
CA ASN A 38 -7.40 0.29 -14.37
C ASN A 38 -8.12 -1.02 -14.02
N ASN A 39 -9.31 -1.21 -14.58
CA ASN A 39 -10.12 -2.40 -14.35
C ASN A 39 -9.48 -3.71 -14.81
N ASP A 40 -8.64 -3.68 -15.84
CA ASP A 40 -7.96 -4.90 -16.31
C ASP A 40 -6.89 -5.37 -15.31
N GLU A 41 -6.24 -4.43 -14.62
CA GLU A 41 -5.33 -4.74 -13.52
C GLU A 41 -6.07 -5.39 -12.34
N LEU A 42 -7.24 -4.86 -11.98
CA LEU A 42 -8.09 -5.44 -10.92
C LEU A 42 -8.58 -6.84 -11.29
N LYS A 43 -9.01 -7.05 -12.54
CA LYS A 43 -9.41 -8.37 -13.04
C LYS A 43 -8.28 -9.39 -12.95
N LYS A 44 -7.04 -8.98 -13.28
CA LYS A 44 -5.86 -9.84 -13.14
C LYS A 44 -5.68 -10.36 -11.71
N ILE A 45 -5.78 -9.48 -10.73
CA ILE A 45 -5.68 -9.84 -9.31
C ILE A 45 -6.85 -10.76 -8.91
N LYS A 46 -8.07 -10.42 -9.29
CA LYS A 46 -9.27 -11.19 -9.00
C LYS A 46 -9.22 -12.61 -9.56
N ASN A 47 -8.66 -12.77 -10.76
CA ASN A 47 -8.46 -14.07 -11.40
C ASN A 47 -7.41 -14.93 -10.67
N GLN A 48 -6.39 -14.32 -10.06
CA GLN A 48 -5.41 -15.04 -9.26
C GLN A 48 -5.96 -15.45 -7.90
N ASN A 49 -6.74 -14.58 -7.26
CA ASN A 49 -7.33 -14.86 -5.97
C ASN A 49 -8.66 -14.11 -5.82
N ASN A 50 -9.75 -14.86 -5.92
CA ASN A 50 -11.11 -14.32 -5.85
C ASN A 50 -11.47 -13.72 -4.48
N ASN A 51 -10.70 -14.00 -3.43
CA ASN A 51 -10.91 -13.47 -2.08
C ASN A 51 -10.32 -12.06 -1.87
N VAL A 52 -9.61 -11.51 -2.87
CA VAL A 52 -9.12 -10.13 -2.81
C VAL A 52 -10.24 -9.17 -3.20
N ASP A 53 -10.58 -8.24 -2.33
CA ASP A 53 -11.54 -7.18 -2.63
C ASP A 53 -10.89 -6.11 -3.52
N CYS A 54 -11.56 -5.76 -4.62
CA CYS A 54 -11.05 -4.82 -5.63
C CYS A 54 -11.75 -3.49 -5.55
N TYR A 55 -10.98 -2.41 -5.58
CA TYR A 55 -11.45 -1.03 -5.46
C TYR A 55 -10.88 -0.16 -6.58
N GLU A 56 -11.71 0.71 -7.14
CA GLU A 56 -11.27 1.78 -8.04
C GLU A 56 -10.93 3.08 -7.29
N ASN A 57 -11.32 3.18 -6.02
CA ASN A 57 -11.12 4.35 -5.18
C ASN A 57 -10.33 3.99 -3.91
N TYR A 58 -9.19 4.66 -3.72
CA TYR A 58 -8.30 4.41 -2.60
C TYR A 58 -8.96 4.67 -1.25
N ASN A 59 -9.69 5.78 -1.09
CA ASN A 59 -10.35 6.11 0.17
C ASN A 59 -11.39 5.05 0.56
N LYS A 60 -12.14 4.55 -0.42
CA LYS A 60 -13.09 3.45 -0.17
C LYS A 60 -12.37 2.19 0.30
N MET A 61 -11.24 1.84 -0.31
CA MET A 61 -10.44 0.70 0.15
C MET A 61 -9.99 0.88 1.59
N ILE A 62 -9.43 2.04 1.94
CA ILE A 62 -8.95 2.34 3.29
C ILE A 62 -10.08 2.32 4.33
N ASP A 63 -11.28 2.75 3.95
CA ASP A 63 -12.41 2.81 4.87
C ASP A 63 -13.14 1.47 5.04
N GLN A 64 -13.22 0.66 4.01
CA GLN A 64 -14.05 -0.55 3.97
C GLN A 64 -13.26 -1.84 4.19
N ALA A 65 -12.04 -1.91 3.66
CA ALA A 65 -11.20 -3.08 3.86
C ALA A 65 -10.57 -3.04 5.27
N GLN A 66 -10.68 -4.13 5.99
CA GLN A 66 -10.07 -4.25 7.31
C GLN A 66 -8.57 -4.55 7.15
N LEU A 67 -7.76 -3.50 7.09
CA LEU A 67 -6.32 -3.57 6.84
C LEU A 67 -5.52 -3.38 8.13
N ASP A 68 -4.37 -4.04 8.19
CA ASP A 68 -3.30 -3.76 9.17
C ASP A 68 -2.22 -2.85 8.54
N ALA A 69 -1.96 -3.02 7.25
CA ALA A 69 -0.98 -2.23 6.52
C ALA A 69 -1.37 -2.04 5.05
N VAL A 70 -0.75 -1.05 4.40
CA VAL A 70 -0.92 -0.77 2.98
C VAL A 70 0.42 -0.67 2.26
N ILE A 71 0.45 -1.23 1.05
CA ILE A 71 1.57 -1.16 0.10
C ILE A 71 1.22 -0.10 -0.95
N ILE A 72 2.01 0.95 -1.04
CA ILE A 72 1.78 2.08 -1.94
C ILE A 72 2.75 2.01 -3.11
N VAL A 73 2.24 1.71 -4.29
CA VAL A 73 2.96 1.57 -5.56
C VAL A 73 2.23 2.33 -6.68
N SER A 74 1.45 3.31 -6.30
CA SER A 74 0.75 4.23 -7.20
C SER A 74 1.74 5.17 -7.93
N SER A 75 1.24 6.07 -8.75
CA SER A 75 2.07 7.10 -9.37
C SER A 75 2.77 7.97 -8.30
N SER A 76 3.98 8.41 -8.60
CA SER A 76 4.86 9.11 -7.63
C SER A 76 4.22 10.35 -6.99
N ASN A 77 3.37 11.06 -7.74
CA ASN A 77 2.64 12.24 -7.24
C ASN A 77 1.51 11.89 -6.26
N GLN A 78 1.16 10.62 -6.12
CA GLN A 78 0.14 10.15 -5.16
C GLN A 78 0.75 9.54 -3.89
N HIS A 79 2.03 9.23 -3.86
CA HIS A 79 2.69 8.56 -2.74
C HIS A 79 2.49 9.32 -1.42
N TYR A 80 2.70 10.63 -1.42
CA TYR A 80 2.47 11.48 -0.26
C TYR A 80 1.02 11.42 0.25
N ASN A 81 0.04 11.64 -0.64
CA ASN A 81 -1.37 11.64 -0.25
C ASN A 81 -1.83 10.28 0.24
N HIS A 82 -1.48 9.20 -0.44
CA HIS A 82 -1.83 7.85 -0.03
C HIS A 82 -1.18 7.48 1.31
N SER A 83 0.09 7.83 1.52
CA SER A 83 0.79 7.60 2.79
C SER A 83 0.15 8.37 3.94
N LYS A 84 -0.17 9.65 3.73
CA LYS A 84 -0.82 10.50 4.73
C LYS A 84 -2.18 9.93 5.16
N ILE A 85 -3.01 9.52 4.20
CA ILE A 85 -4.34 8.95 4.48
C ILE A 85 -4.20 7.65 5.29
N ALA A 86 -3.32 6.74 4.87
CA ALA A 86 -3.11 5.47 5.56
C ALA A 86 -2.58 5.65 7.00
N LEU A 87 -1.57 6.50 7.18
CA LEU A 87 -1.02 6.80 8.51
C LEU A 87 -2.06 7.44 9.43
N ASN A 88 -2.88 8.36 8.92
CA ASN A 88 -3.96 8.98 9.70
C ASN A 88 -5.05 7.98 10.08
N LYS A 89 -5.28 6.97 9.26
CA LYS A 89 -6.18 5.85 9.56
C LYS A 89 -5.59 4.85 10.57
N GLY A 90 -4.31 4.97 10.91
CA GLY A 90 -3.63 4.09 11.87
C GLY A 90 -3.07 2.82 11.23
N LEU A 91 -2.81 2.83 9.91
CA LEU A 91 -2.24 1.71 9.18
C LEU A 91 -0.72 1.81 9.11
N HIS A 92 -0.03 0.67 9.18
CA HIS A 92 1.37 0.57 8.77
C HIS A 92 1.49 0.82 7.27
N VAL A 93 2.61 1.37 6.83
CA VAL A 93 2.81 1.76 5.43
C VAL A 93 4.14 1.26 4.90
N PHE A 94 4.11 0.57 3.76
CA PHE A 94 5.24 0.45 2.85
C PHE A 94 4.94 1.33 1.64
N CYS A 95 5.84 2.25 1.33
CA CYS A 95 5.70 3.15 0.19
C CYS A 95 6.91 3.01 -0.74
N GLU A 96 6.67 2.80 -2.03
CA GLU A 96 7.72 2.86 -3.04
C GLU A 96 8.30 4.28 -3.16
N LYS A 97 9.55 4.36 -3.57
CA LYS A 97 10.22 5.65 -3.81
C LYS A 97 9.65 6.34 -5.07
N PRO A 98 9.66 7.66 -5.12
CA PRO A 98 9.97 8.63 -4.06
C PRO A 98 8.80 8.77 -3.07
N LEU A 99 9.09 9.16 -1.84
CA LEU A 99 8.05 9.41 -0.83
C LEU A 99 7.14 10.58 -1.21
N GLY A 100 7.72 11.63 -1.72
CA GLY A 100 7.03 12.85 -2.15
C GLY A 100 7.77 13.53 -3.29
N ILE A 101 7.15 14.52 -3.90
CA ILE A 101 7.72 15.28 -5.02
C ILE A 101 8.55 16.50 -4.57
N ASN A 102 8.49 16.84 -3.28
CA ASN A 102 9.26 17.94 -2.69
C ASN A 102 9.59 17.64 -1.23
N LEU A 103 10.48 18.46 -0.65
CA LEU A 103 10.94 18.32 0.72
C LEU A 103 9.81 18.48 1.76
N GLN A 104 8.88 19.39 1.54
CA GLN A 104 7.78 19.65 2.47
C GLN A 104 6.88 18.42 2.65
N GLU A 105 6.57 17.72 1.58
CA GLU A 105 5.81 16.45 1.64
C GLU A 105 6.54 15.41 2.48
N CYS A 106 7.84 15.24 2.24
CA CYS A 106 8.67 14.29 2.99
C CYS A 106 8.75 14.65 4.48
N LEU A 107 8.96 15.92 4.82
CA LEU A 107 8.99 16.41 6.20
C LEU A 107 7.65 16.26 6.90
N HIS A 108 6.54 16.46 6.18
CA HIS A 108 5.20 16.27 6.73
C HIS A 108 4.95 14.80 7.09
N ILE A 109 5.28 13.87 6.19
CA ILE A 109 5.16 12.43 6.49
C ILE A 109 6.05 12.04 7.68
N LYS A 110 7.30 12.53 7.71
CA LYS A 110 8.19 12.31 8.84
C LYS A 110 7.55 12.77 10.16
N LYS A 111 6.96 13.96 10.19
CA LYS A 111 6.26 14.49 11.39
C LYS A 111 5.11 13.58 11.82
N ILE A 112 4.29 13.09 10.89
CA ILE A 112 3.19 12.15 11.22
C ILE A 112 3.75 10.87 11.83
N VAL A 113 4.80 10.30 11.25
CA VAL A 113 5.43 9.06 11.73
C VAL A 113 6.04 9.27 13.13
N ASP A 114 6.73 10.38 13.35
CA ASP A 114 7.34 10.70 14.65
C ASP A 114 6.29 10.82 15.78
N LEU A 115 5.08 11.27 15.44
CA LEU A 115 3.96 11.36 16.40
C LEU A 115 3.24 10.02 16.62
N LYS A 116 3.28 9.12 15.65
CA LYS A 116 2.60 7.82 15.67
C LYS A 116 3.61 6.67 15.85
N LYS A 117 4.32 6.64 16.97
CA LYS A 117 5.43 5.71 17.26
C LYS A 117 5.07 4.22 17.21
N ASN A 118 3.79 3.89 17.26
CA ASN A 118 3.29 2.52 17.13
C ASN A 118 3.12 2.07 15.68
N LEU A 119 3.25 2.98 14.71
CA LEU A 119 3.16 2.66 13.29
C LEU A 119 4.54 2.47 12.67
N ILE A 120 4.63 1.52 11.77
CA ILE A 120 5.81 1.28 10.94
C ILE A 120 5.57 1.99 9.61
N PHE A 121 6.54 2.82 9.22
CA PHE A 121 6.63 3.40 7.90
C PHE A 121 7.95 2.96 7.25
N MET A 122 7.86 2.27 6.14
CA MET A 122 9.01 1.80 5.38
C MET A 122 9.00 2.37 3.97
N LEU A 123 10.12 2.96 3.56
CA LEU A 123 10.31 3.45 2.20
C LEU A 123 11.13 2.45 1.38
N GLY A 124 10.65 2.13 0.17
CA GLY A 124 11.22 1.11 -0.71
C GLY A 124 12.52 1.52 -1.40
N PHE A 125 13.56 1.84 -0.64
CA PHE A 125 14.91 2.04 -1.15
C PHE A 125 15.64 0.70 -1.35
N MET A 126 15.28 -0.03 -2.40
CA MET A 126 15.78 -1.39 -2.65
C MET A 126 17.30 -1.54 -2.69
N ARG A 127 18.04 -0.47 -3.00
CA ARG A 127 19.52 -0.49 -3.03
C ARG A 127 20.18 -0.36 -1.66
N ARG A 128 19.38 -0.29 -0.59
CA ARG A 128 19.88 -0.26 0.79
C ARG A 128 19.83 -1.63 1.47
N TYR A 129 19.28 -2.63 0.80
CA TYR A 129 19.10 -3.99 1.32
C TYR A 129 19.92 -5.00 0.53
#